data_3eae487fbe8e5065fdf72227301198fe
#
_entry.id   3eae487fbe8e5065fdf72227301198fe
#
_cell.length_a   1.000
_cell.length_b   1.000
_cell.length_c   1.000
_cell.angle_alpha   90.00
_cell.angle_beta   90.00
_cell.angle_gamma   90.00
#
_symmetry.space_group_name_H-M   'P 1'
#
loop_
_entity.id
_entity.type
_entity.pdbx_description
1 polymer ?
#
loop_
_entity_poly.entity_id
_entity_poly.type
_entity_poly.pdbx_seq_one_letter_code
_entity_poly.pdbx_strand_id
1 'polypeptide(L)'
;MADVHALYDQADQLKLEGNLEEAVAKYQEILAEDSNYVLAHAAIAVVQGRLGRHDVAIEHAKRVCEIAPEDPFSHTQLSVIYQRAYAGTQNPQYIQDAEDAMARSQMLQQGQQ
;
A
#
# COMPACT_ATOMS: atom_id res chain seq x y z
N MET A 1 -3.72 25.94 1.93
CA MET A 1 -3.45 24.57 1.47
C MET A 1 -2.51 23.88 2.42
N ALA A 2 -2.78 22.63 2.70
CA ALA A 2 -1.91 21.85 3.57
C ALA A 2 -0.61 21.50 2.84
N ASP A 3 0.50 21.55 3.58
CA ASP A 3 1.79 21.11 3.07
C ASP A 3 1.82 19.57 3.10
N VAL A 4 1.81 18.97 1.92
CA VAL A 4 1.75 17.52 1.77
C VAL A 4 2.98 16.84 2.43
N HIS A 5 4.16 17.44 2.31
CA HIS A 5 5.36 16.87 2.95
C HIS A 5 5.26 16.90 4.47
N ALA A 6 4.74 18.00 5.05
CA ALA A 6 4.53 18.09 6.49
C ALA A 6 3.49 17.09 6.97
N LEU A 7 2.41 16.90 6.22
CA LEU A 7 1.40 15.90 6.54
C LEU A 7 1.98 14.49 6.50
N TYR A 8 2.81 14.20 5.50
CA TYR A 8 3.44 12.88 5.37
C TYR A 8 4.35 12.59 6.56
N ASP A 9 5.17 13.58 6.96
CA ASP A 9 6.06 13.43 8.11
C ASP A 9 5.27 13.21 9.40
N GLN A 10 4.17 13.94 9.59
CA GLN A 10 3.29 13.77 10.75
C GLN A 10 2.68 12.37 10.77
N ALA A 11 2.21 11.90 9.62
CA ALA A 11 1.62 10.57 9.50
C ALA A 11 2.64 9.48 9.81
N ASP A 12 3.85 9.61 9.27
CA ASP A 12 4.93 8.64 9.52
C ASP A 12 5.29 8.60 11.00
N GLN A 13 5.35 9.76 11.65
CA GLN A 13 5.63 9.82 13.08
C GLN A 13 4.54 9.09 13.89
N LEU A 14 3.28 9.31 13.56
CA LEU A 14 2.16 8.62 14.20
C LEU A 14 2.26 7.11 13.99
N LYS A 15 2.63 6.68 12.80
CA LYS A 15 2.83 5.25 12.49
C LYS A 15 3.93 4.65 13.37
N LEU A 16 5.05 5.36 13.50
CA LEU A 16 6.19 4.90 14.32
C LEU A 16 5.81 4.80 15.79
N GLU A 17 4.93 5.68 16.27
CA GLU A 17 4.44 5.66 17.64
C GLU A 17 3.37 4.61 17.90
N GLY A 18 2.91 3.93 16.84
CA GLY A 18 1.87 2.93 16.95
C GLY A 18 0.46 3.51 16.90
N ASN A 19 0.31 4.79 16.63
CA ASN A 19 -1.00 5.46 16.52
C ASN A 19 -1.54 5.27 15.11
N LEU A 20 -1.93 4.03 14.78
CA LEU A 20 -2.20 3.62 13.42
C LEU A 20 -3.44 4.27 12.82
N GLU A 21 -4.52 4.39 13.60
CA GLU A 21 -5.76 5.04 13.14
C GLU A 21 -5.51 6.51 12.80
N GLU A 22 -4.78 7.21 13.65
CA GLU A 22 -4.46 8.62 13.43
C GLU A 22 -3.53 8.79 12.24
N ALA A 23 -2.58 7.84 12.04
CA ALA A 23 -1.70 7.86 10.88
C ALA A 23 -2.49 7.75 9.59
N VAL A 24 -3.46 6.83 9.53
CA VAL A 24 -4.34 6.68 8.36
C VAL A 24 -5.07 7.99 8.07
N ALA A 25 -5.63 8.61 9.10
CA ALA A 25 -6.35 9.89 8.93
C ALA A 25 -5.45 10.96 8.31
N LYS A 26 -4.18 11.04 8.74
CA LYS A 26 -3.23 12.00 8.18
C LYS A 26 -2.87 11.68 6.73
N TYR A 27 -2.64 10.41 6.40
CA TYR A 27 -2.39 10.04 5.02
C TYR A 27 -3.60 10.36 4.13
N GLN A 28 -4.82 10.19 4.65
CA GLN A 28 -6.04 10.53 3.92
C GLN A 28 -6.15 12.03 3.65
N GLU A 29 -5.67 12.88 4.57
CA GLU A 29 -5.60 14.32 4.32
C GLU A 29 -4.71 14.63 3.11
N ILE A 30 -3.60 13.88 2.95
CA ILE A 30 -2.73 14.01 1.78
C ILE A 30 -3.52 13.69 0.51
N LEU A 31 -4.27 12.58 0.52
CA LEU A 31 -5.03 12.15 -0.65
C LEU A 31 -6.16 13.11 -0.99
N ALA A 32 -6.65 13.89 -0.03
CA ALA A 32 -7.62 14.95 -0.29
C ALA A 32 -7.00 16.10 -1.09
N GLU A 33 -5.69 16.36 -0.89
CA GLU A 33 -4.96 17.37 -1.64
C GLU A 33 -4.44 16.84 -2.97
N ASP A 34 -3.98 15.60 -3.01
CA ASP A 34 -3.44 14.93 -4.20
C ASP A 34 -3.85 13.47 -4.17
N SER A 35 -4.92 13.13 -4.90
CA SER A 35 -5.49 11.78 -4.92
C SER A 35 -4.55 10.73 -5.53
N ASN A 36 -3.50 11.15 -6.23
CA ASN A 36 -2.52 10.26 -6.86
C ASN A 36 -1.17 10.26 -6.14
N TYR A 37 -1.15 10.70 -4.88
CA TYR A 37 0.09 10.70 -4.10
C TYR A 37 0.42 9.26 -3.72
N VAL A 38 1.34 8.66 -4.49
CA VAL A 38 1.58 7.21 -4.42
C VAL A 38 2.08 6.76 -3.04
N LEU A 39 2.93 7.56 -2.40
CA LEU A 39 3.47 7.21 -1.08
C LEU A 39 2.39 7.12 -0.01
N ALA A 40 1.35 7.95 -0.10
CA ALA A 40 0.23 7.89 0.85
C ALA A 40 -0.58 6.61 0.65
N HIS A 41 -0.88 6.25 -0.61
CA HIS A 41 -1.58 4.98 -0.87
C HIS A 41 -0.77 3.79 -0.37
N ALA A 42 0.54 3.78 -0.63
CA ALA A 42 1.42 2.69 -0.18
C ALA A 42 1.44 2.60 1.35
N ALA A 43 1.53 3.73 2.03
CA ALA A 43 1.54 3.77 3.50
C ALA A 43 0.22 3.30 4.09
N ILE A 44 -0.91 3.74 3.53
CA ILE A 44 -2.24 3.31 4.00
C ILE A 44 -2.38 1.80 3.84
N ALA A 45 -1.92 1.23 2.72
CA ALA A 45 -1.98 -0.21 2.50
C ALA A 45 -1.27 -0.98 3.63
N VAL A 46 -0.09 -0.52 4.02
CA VAL A 46 0.67 -1.16 5.10
C VAL A 46 -0.08 -1.03 6.43
N VAL A 47 -0.52 0.18 6.77
CA VAL A 47 -1.14 0.46 8.08
C VAL A 47 -2.48 -0.25 8.21
N GLN A 48 -3.32 -0.21 7.16
CA GLN A 48 -4.60 -0.91 7.19
C GLN A 48 -4.42 -2.42 7.29
N GLY A 49 -3.39 -2.97 6.64
CA GLY A 49 -3.06 -4.39 6.78
C GLY A 49 -2.69 -4.74 8.22
N ARG A 50 -1.91 -3.88 8.88
CA ARG A 50 -1.57 -4.07 10.30
C ARG A 50 -2.78 -4.00 11.22
N LEU A 51 -3.78 -3.21 10.84
CA LEU A 51 -5.05 -3.11 11.57
C LEU A 51 -6.01 -4.26 11.25
N GLY A 52 -5.64 -5.17 10.36
CA GLY A 52 -6.48 -6.29 9.95
C GLY A 52 -7.54 -5.95 8.91
N ARG A 53 -7.50 -4.75 8.35
CA ARG A 53 -8.45 -4.30 7.33
C ARG A 53 -7.92 -4.64 5.95
N HIS A 54 -7.94 -5.93 5.63
CA HIS A 54 -7.26 -6.46 4.45
C HIS A 54 -7.88 -5.98 3.14
N ASP A 55 -9.20 -5.84 3.07
CA ASP A 55 -9.88 -5.36 1.86
C ASP A 55 -9.43 -3.94 1.50
N VAL A 56 -9.38 -3.06 2.50
CA VAL A 56 -8.94 -1.68 2.30
C VAL A 56 -7.46 -1.62 1.93
N ALA A 57 -6.65 -2.45 2.60
CA ALA A 57 -5.22 -2.53 2.31
C ALA A 57 -4.98 -2.94 0.85
N ILE A 58 -5.71 -3.93 0.36
CA ILE A 58 -5.60 -4.41 -1.03
C ILE A 58 -6.01 -3.29 -2.01
N GLU A 59 -7.09 -2.58 -1.73
CA GLU A 59 -7.55 -1.48 -2.60
C GLU A 59 -6.46 -0.43 -2.78
N HIS A 60 -5.83 0.00 -1.69
CA HIS A 60 -4.76 1.01 -1.77
C HIS A 60 -3.52 0.47 -2.46
N ALA A 61 -3.15 -0.79 -2.21
CA ALA A 61 -2.01 -1.40 -2.90
C ALA A 61 -2.27 -1.53 -4.40
N LYS A 62 -3.49 -1.86 -4.81
CA LYS A 62 -3.89 -1.86 -6.22
C LYS A 62 -3.79 -0.46 -6.82
N ARG A 63 -4.18 0.55 -6.06
CA ARG A 63 -4.10 1.93 -6.53
C ARG A 63 -2.66 2.33 -6.81
N VAL A 64 -1.72 1.88 -5.97
CA VAL A 64 -0.29 2.10 -6.22
C VAL A 64 0.11 1.52 -7.57
N CYS A 65 -0.35 0.31 -7.89
CA CYS A 65 -0.06 -0.33 -9.16
C CYS A 65 -0.69 0.42 -10.34
N GLU A 66 -1.85 1.02 -10.15
CA GLU A 66 -2.50 1.82 -11.21
C GLU A 66 -1.74 3.12 -11.48
N ILE A 67 -1.21 3.75 -10.44
CA ILE A 67 -0.46 5.01 -10.56
C ILE A 67 0.95 4.75 -11.11
N ALA A 68 1.60 3.69 -10.66
CA ALA A 68 2.98 3.36 -11.03
C ALA A 68 3.07 1.91 -11.54
N PRO A 69 2.44 1.60 -12.69
CA PRO A 69 2.33 0.21 -13.18
C PRO A 69 3.66 -0.39 -13.65
N GLU A 70 4.64 0.44 -13.97
CA GLU A 70 5.94 0.00 -14.47
C GLU A 70 6.98 -0.16 -13.37
N ASP A 71 6.63 0.22 -12.15
CA ASP A 71 7.53 0.12 -11.00
C ASP A 71 7.38 -1.26 -10.36
N PRO A 72 8.44 -2.10 -10.36
CA PRO A 72 8.35 -3.43 -9.74
C PRO A 72 7.94 -3.37 -8.27
N PHE A 73 8.33 -2.31 -7.53
CA PHE A 73 7.96 -2.17 -6.12
C PHE A 73 6.45 -2.12 -5.90
N SER A 74 5.69 -1.54 -6.85
CA SER A 74 4.23 -1.50 -6.76
C SER A 74 3.66 -2.91 -6.65
N HIS A 75 4.14 -3.81 -7.51
CA HIS A 75 3.63 -5.17 -7.58
C HIS A 75 4.19 -6.04 -6.45
N THR A 76 5.42 -5.79 -6.01
CA THR A 76 5.98 -6.46 -4.83
C THR A 76 5.15 -6.13 -3.59
N GLN A 77 4.81 -4.86 -3.40
CA GLN A 77 3.97 -4.47 -2.27
C GLN A 77 2.61 -5.15 -2.32
N LEU A 78 1.99 -5.17 -3.50
CA LEU A 78 0.68 -5.82 -3.66
C LEU A 78 0.76 -7.29 -3.28
N SER A 79 1.83 -7.99 -3.69
CA SER A 79 2.03 -9.39 -3.33
C SER A 79 2.11 -9.56 -1.82
N VAL A 80 2.90 -8.72 -1.13
CA VAL A 80 3.03 -8.78 0.33
C VAL A 80 1.69 -8.52 1.02
N ILE A 81 0.93 -7.55 0.53
CA ILE A 81 -0.39 -7.24 1.09
C ILE A 81 -1.35 -8.43 0.93
N TYR A 82 -1.33 -9.11 -0.22
CA TYR A 82 -2.12 -10.34 -0.41
C TYR A 82 -1.68 -11.46 0.53
N GLN A 83 -0.36 -11.61 0.75
CA GLN A 83 0.16 -12.63 1.67
C GLN A 83 -0.35 -12.38 3.09
N ARG A 84 -0.34 -11.14 3.54
CA ARG A 84 -0.88 -10.76 4.85
C ARG A 84 -2.39 -10.99 4.93
N ALA A 85 -3.09 -10.68 3.85
CA ALA A 85 -4.54 -10.92 3.79
C ALA A 85 -4.84 -12.42 3.88
N TYR A 86 -4.05 -13.26 3.22
CA TYR A 86 -4.21 -14.71 3.36
C TYR A 86 -3.97 -15.14 4.80
N ALA A 87 -2.90 -14.66 5.43
CA ALA A 87 -2.60 -15.02 6.82
C ALA A 87 -3.74 -14.65 7.76
N GLY A 88 -4.41 -13.52 7.50
CA GLY A 88 -5.50 -13.05 8.36
C GLY A 88 -6.87 -13.65 8.06
N THR A 89 -7.12 -14.08 6.83
CA THR A 89 -8.45 -14.52 6.39
C THR A 89 -8.53 -15.99 6.01
N GLN A 90 -7.40 -16.61 5.64
CA GLN A 90 -7.31 -17.98 5.12
C GLN A 90 -8.04 -18.16 3.78
N ASN A 91 -8.30 -17.05 3.06
CA ASN A 91 -8.92 -17.12 1.73
C ASN A 91 -7.85 -17.55 0.72
N PRO A 92 -7.99 -18.76 0.11
CA PRO A 92 -6.95 -19.30 -0.78
C PRO A 92 -6.76 -18.49 -2.06
N GLN A 93 -7.74 -17.69 -2.47
CA GLN A 93 -7.61 -16.83 -3.65
C GLN A 93 -6.44 -15.85 -3.48
N TYR A 94 -6.18 -15.40 -2.26
CA TYR A 94 -5.09 -14.46 -2.00
C TYR A 94 -3.70 -15.06 -2.24
N ILE A 95 -3.57 -16.39 -2.17
CA ILE A 95 -2.31 -17.08 -2.53
C ILE A 95 -2.03 -16.85 -4.02
N GLN A 96 -3.02 -17.11 -4.87
CA GLN A 96 -2.88 -16.95 -6.31
C GLN A 96 -2.65 -15.47 -6.67
N ASP A 97 -3.41 -14.57 -6.03
CA ASP A 97 -3.27 -13.14 -6.27
C ASP A 97 -1.86 -12.66 -5.91
N ALA A 98 -1.30 -13.17 -4.80
CA ALA A 98 0.06 -12.82 -4.38
C ALA A 98 1.10 -13.33 -5.40
N GLU A 99 0.92 -14.54 -5.89
CA GLU A 99 1.84 -15.13 -6.88
C GLU A 99 1.79 -14.34 -8.20
N ASP A 100 0.61 -13.95 -8.65
CA ASP A 100 0.45 -13.18 -9.87
C ASP A 100 1.13 -11.82 -9.76
N ALA A 101 0.97 -11.14 -8.62
CA ALA A 101 1.60 -9.85 -8.38
C ALA A 101 3.13 -9.98 -8.34
N MET A 102 3.64 -11.01 -7.69
CA MET A 102 5.09 -11.24 -7.62
C MET A 102 5.66 -11.57 -9.00
N ALA A 103 4.95 -12.37 -9.80
CA ALA A 103 5.37 -12.68 -11.17
C ALA A 103 5.47 -11.40 -12.00
N ARG A 104 4.50 -10.48 -11.84
CA ARG A 104 4.53 -9.21 -12.55
C ARG A 104 5.74 -8.36 -12.14
N SER A 105 6.04 -8.31 -10.84
CA SER A 105 7.22 -7.61 -10.33
C SER A 105 8.50 -8.15 -10.97
N GLN A 106 8.63 -9.48 -11.00
CA GLN A 106 9.82 -10.15 -11.55
C GLN A 106 9.97 -9.87 -13.04
N MET A 107 8.87 -9.89 -13.79
CA MET A 107 8.89 -9.57 -15.21
C MET A 107 9.38 -8.14 -15.46
N LEU A 108 8.91 -7.20 -14.66
CA LEU A 108 9.33 -5.80 -14.78
C LEU A 108 10.81 -5.62 -14.44
N GLN A 109 11.30 -6.34 -13.42
CA GLN A 109 12.72 -6.30 -13.04
C GLN A 109 13.60 -6.84 -14.17
N GLN A 110 13.17 -7.93 -14.81
CA GLN A 110 13.92 -8.51 -15.94
C GLN A 110 13.95 -7.55 -17.13
N GLY A 111 12.86 -6.86 -17.39
CA GLY A 111 12.79 -5.90 -18.49
C GLY A 111 13.66 -4.66 -18.27
N GLN A 112 14.10 -4.41 -17.04
CA GLN A 112 14.96 -3.28 -16.69
C GLN A 112 16.46 -3.60 -16.73
N GLN A 113 16.81 -4.84 -16.98
CA GLN A 113 18.21 -5.28 -17.06
C GLN A 113 18.86 -5.05 -18.42
#